data_668f0bf5e435b2c64d89e04f1f0a3529
#
_entry.id   668f0bf5e435b2c64d89e04f1f0a3529
#
_cell.length_a   1.000
_cell.length_b   1.000
_cell.length_c   1.000
_cell.angle_alpha   90.00
_cell.angle_beta   90.00
_cell.angle_gamma   90.00
#
_symmetry.space_group_name_H-M   'P 1'
#
loop_
_entity.id
_entity.type
_entity.pdbx_description
1 polymer ?
#
loop_
_entity_poly.entity_id
_entity_poly.type
_entity_poly.pdbx_seq_one_letter_code
_entity_poly.pdbx_strand_id
1 'polypeptide(L)'
;MMTITEWSDATAMAEAVQNKMVSPRELVEATIREAERTNPKINAIVSQRYEKAIEEAETRDFSDKPFAGVPIFLKDLGQEQAGEPSTAGSRLFSSYHATETDNYVKKLEELGFIILGRSSTPEFGFKNISDAQIHGPVNLPDDVTRNAGGSSGGAAALVSSGISPLAPASDGGGSIRIPASFNGLIGLKLTRGRIPVGPSSFRGWQGASVQFALTKTVRDTKRLLYHMQTCQMESPFLLPKLSKVSLEEAVRPLKIALSTVSPIGGKVSESAIAATKKAARALETLGHHVHEISDQPLNGIEVMQSYYIMNSVETAAMFDSIEAGLGREMTFEDMELMTWAIFQSGQKIPAKIYSKILAQWDQYSHQMTNFHETYDILLTPTVADVAPKHGQFALSANLQNQLKHMADFDWPKQQELIWEMFADSLDWTPFTQQANLTGQPSISLPVYRDEQGLSLGVQLTAAKGREDLLLHLAQQMEECSVFS
;
A
#
# COMPACT_ATOMS: atom_id res chain seq x y z
N MET A 1 30.12 -10.42 -13.75
CA MET A 1 28.68 -10.76 -13.81
C MET A 1 27.92 -9.48 -13.50
N MET A 2 26.98 -9.12 -14.35
CA MET A 2 26.12 -7.94 -14.16
C MET A 2 25.27 -8.11 -12.89
N THR A 3 25.12 -7.05 -12.10
CA THR A 3 24.26 -6.98 -10.93
C THR A 3 23.08 -6.07 -11.20
N ILE A 4 21.91 -6.36 -10.64
CA ILE A 4 20.69 -5.54 -10.79
C ILE A 4 20.90 -4.12 -10.25
N THR A 5 21.81 -3.95 -9.30
CA THR A 5 22.16 -2.68 -8.65
C THR A 5 22.99 -1.73 -9.53
N GLU A 6 23.40 -2.15 -10.71
CA GLU A 6 24.03 -1.25 -11.70
C GLU A 6 23.07 -0.18 -12.23
N TRP A 7 21.76 -0.42 -12.10
CA TRP A 7 20.70 0.48 -12.54
C TRP A 7 20.02 1.15 -11.34
N SER A 8 19.90 2.48 -11.40
CA SER A 8 19.37 3.25 -10.28
C SER A 8 17.88 3.00 -10.00
N ASP A 9 17.08 2.73 -11.05
CA ASP A 9 15.63 2.56 -10.98
C ASP A 9 15.05 1.83 -12.22
N ALA A 10 13.75 1.61 -12.27
CA ALA A 10 13.06 0.94 -13.37
C ALA A 10 13.15 1.69 -14.69
N THR A 11 13.13 3.02 -14.65
CA THR A 11 13.30 3.87 -15.83
C THR A 11 14.67 3.65 -16.47
N ALA A 12 15.74 3.64 -15.66
CA ALA A 12 17.10 3.38 -16.16
C ALA A 12 17.24 1.97 -16.75
N MET A 13 16.61 0.96 -16.14
CA MET A 13 16.58 -0.41 -16.69
C MET A 13 15.90 -0.44 -18.05
N ALA A 14 14.72 0.15 -18.18
CA ALA A 14 13.97 0.20 -19.44
C ALA A 14 14.75 0.93 -20.55
N GLU A 15 15.37 2.05 -20.22
CA GLU A 15 16.23 2.81 -21.14
C GLU A 15 17.45 2.00 -21.60
N ALA A 16 18.08 1.24 -20.71
CA ALA A 16 19.18 0.36 -21.03
C ALA A 16 18.77 -0.76 -22.00
N VAL A 17 17.59 -1.35 -21.83
CA VAL A 17 17.03 -2.33 -22.76
C VAL A 17 16.75 -1.69 -24.13
N GLN A 18 16.08 -0.53 -24.16
CA GLN A 18 15.79 0.18 -25.41
C GLN A 18 17.06 0.57 -26.18
N ASN A 19 18.12 0.96 -25.46
CA ASN A 19 19.42 1.29 -26.03
C ASN A 19 20.31 0.06 -26.32
N LYS A 20 19.77 -1.17 -26.12
CA LYS A 20 20.48 -2.43 -26.33
C LYS A 20 21.79 -2.58 -25.52
N MET A 21 21.85 -1.91 -24.38
CA MET A 21 22.96 -2.04 -23.41
C MET A 21 22.85 -3.32 -22.60
N VAL A 22 21.62 -3.82 -22.42
CA VAL A 22 21.27 -5.04 -21.71
C VAL A 22 20.05 -5.67 -22.38
N SER A 23 19.96 -6.99 -22.39
CA SER A 23 18.75 -7.70 -22.83
C SER A 23 17.75 -7.86 -21.67
N PRO A 24 16.43 -7.99 -21.94
CA PRO A 24 15.45 -8.36 -20.92
C PRO A 24 15.81 -9.63 -20.16
N ARG A 25 16.33 -10.63 -20.85
CA ARG A 25 16.78 -11.89 -20.24
C ARG A 25 17.90 -11.67 -19.21
N GLU A 26 18.90 -10.87 -19.53
CA GLU A 26 20.00 -10.57 -18.59
C GLU A 26 19.50 -9.86 -17.33
N LEU A 27 18.51 -8.94 -17.45
CA LEU A 27 17.87 -8.29 -16.31
C LEU A 27 17.09 -9.30 -15.45
N VAL A 28 16.29 -10.17 -16.07
CA VAL A 28 15.53 -11.23 -15.38
C VAL A 28 16.48 -12.17 -14.65
N GLU A 29 17.51 -12.69 -15.30
CA GLU A 29 18.50 -13.57 -14.67
C GLU A 29 19.27 -12.89 -13.52
N ALA A 30 19.61 -11.60 -13.67
CA ALA A 30 20.27 -10.83 -12.61
C ALA A 30 19.33 -10.66 -11.39
N THR A 31 18.04 -10.39 -11.63
CA THR A 31 17.03 -10.29 -10.57
C THR A 31 16.81 -11.62 -9.86
N ILE A 32 16.75 -12.73 -10.60
CA ILE A 32 16.61 -14.10 -10.03
C ILE A 32 17.80 -14.40 -9.11
N ARG A 33 19.04 -14.16 -9.58
CA ARG A 33 20.23 -14.39 -8.73
C ARG A 33 20.21 -13.57 -7.46
N GLU A 34 19.80 -12.31 -7.55
CA GLU A 34 19.69 -11.45 -6.38
C GLU A 34 18.57 -11.88 -5.43
N ALA A 35 17.43 -12.32 -5.97
CA ALA A 35 16.33 -12.88 -5.20
C ALA A 35 16.76 -14.14 -4.44
N GLU A 36 17.42 -15.08 -5.08
CA GLU A 36 17.92 -16.31 -4.46
C GLU A 36 18.96 -16.02 -3.35
N ARG A 37 19.79 -15.01 -3.54
CA ARG A 37 20.80 -14.61 -2.57
C ARG A 37 20.21 -13.92 -1.33
N THR A 38 19.20 -13.07 -1.53
CA THR A 38 18.75 -12.11 -0.51
C THR A 38 17.45 -12.54 0.16
N ASN A 39 16.52 -13.19 -0.58
CA ASN A 39 15.22 -13.58 -0.04
C ASN A 39 15.28 -14.51 1.20
N PRO A 40 16.23 -15.42 1.37
CA PRO A 40 16.35 -16.20 2.59
C PRO A 40 16.50 -15.36 3.87
N LYS A 41 17.03 -14.14 3.76
CA LYS A 41 17.18 -13.20 4.88
C LYS A 41 15.91 -12.38 5.13
N ILE A 42 15.20 -11.95 4.06
CA ILE A 42 14.08 -11.01 4.18
C ILE A 42 12.71 -11.67 4.12
N ASN A 43 12.59 -12.90 3.60
CA ASN A 43 11.35 -13.67 3.47
C ASN A 43 10.22 -12.91 2.75
N ALA A 44 10.54 -12.28 1.62
CA ALA A 44 9.63 -11.39 0.91
C ALA A 44 8.91 -12.04 -0.28
N ILE A 45 9.42 -13.17 -0.82
CA ILE A 45 8.89 -13.86 -2.01
C ILE A 45 8.15 -15.12 -1.56
N VAL A 46 6.90 -15.28 -2.00
CA VAL A 46 6.04 -16.42 -1.63
C VAL A 46 5.74 -17.37 -2.78
N SER A 47 5.89 -16.92 -4.02
CA SER A 47 5.84 -17.79 -5.21
C SER A 47 6.78 -17.28 -6.29
N GLN A 48 7.17 -18.20 -7.19
CA GLN A 48 8.14 -17.97 -8.25
C GLN A 48 7.61 -18.53 -9.57
N ARG A 49 7.91 -17.82 -10.69
CA ARG A 49 7.62 -18.25 -12.06
C ARG A 49 8.82 -18.00 -12.99
N TYR A 50 10.02 -18.26 -12.49
CA TYR A 50 11.29 -17.85 -13.11
C TYR A 50 11.48 -18.40 -14.52
N GLU A 51 11.15 -19.68 -14.77
CA GLU A 51 11.27 -20.29 -16.10
C GLU A 51 10.39 -19.56 -17.13
N LYS A 52 9.12 -19.29 -16.78
CA LYS A 52 8.21 -18.52 -17.64
C LYS A 52 8.71 -17.08 -17.85
N ALA A 53 9.25 -16.46 -16.84
CA ALA A 53 9.80 -15.09 -16.94
C ALA A 53 11.01 -15.03 -17.89
N ILE A 54 11.87 -16.04 -17.89
CA ILE A 54 13.01 -16.15 -18.83
C ILE A 54 12.46 -16.35 -20.26
N GLU A 55 11.50 -17.24 -20.46
CA GLU A 55 10.85 -17.46 -21.76
C GLU A 55 10.19 -16.17 -22.30
N GLU A 56 9.45 -15.45 -21.44
CA GLU A 56 8.85 -14.17 -21.80
C GLU A 56 9.90 -13.12 -22.17
N ALA A 57 11.03 -13.06 -21.45
CA ALA A 57 12.13 -12.15 -21.74
C ALA A 57 12.78 -12.39 -23.10
N GLU A 58 12.72 -13.62 -23.60
CA GLU A 58 13.28 -14.01 -24.92
C GLU A 58 12.26 -13.82 -26.07
N THR A 59 10.97 -14.01 -25.79
CA THR A 59 9.95 -14.16 -26.85
C THR A 59 9.04 -12.94 -27.02
N ARG A 60 8.86 -12.13 -25.96
CA ARG A 60 7.99 -10.93 -26.03
C ARG A 60 8.68 -9.78 -26.77
N ASP A 61 7.87 -9.00 -27.48
CA ASP A 61 8.31 -7.72 -28.07
C ASP A 61 8.22 -6.59 -27.03
N PHE A 62 9.35 -5.97 -26.76
CA PHE A 62 9.49 -4.84 -25.85
C PHE A 62 9.70 -3.50 -26.56
N SER A 63 9.57 -3.45 -27.89
CA SER A 63 9.66 -2.22 -28.67
C SER A 63 8.64 -1.19 -28.20
N ASP A 64 9.09 0.03 -27.99
CA ASP A 64 8.28 1.17 -27.53
C ASP A 64 7.53 0.96 -26.19
N LYS A 65 7.89 -0.04 -25.39
CA LYS A 65 7.33 -0.24 -24.07
C LYS A 65 7.97 0.68 -23.04
N PRO A 66 7.16 1.42 -22.24
CA PRO A 66 7.71 2.36 -21.26
C PRO A 66 8.54 1.70 -20.15
N PHE A 67 8.30 0.42 -19.85
CA PHE A 67 9.07 -0.37 -18.90
C PHE A 67 9.59 -1.66 -19.55
N ALA A 68 10.22 -1.52 -20.70
CA ALA A 68 10.71 -2.61 -21.53
C ALA A 68 11.59 -3.59 -20.75
N GLY A 69 11.10 -4.82 -20.55
CA GLY A 69 11.84 -5.92 -19.93
C GLY A 69 12.15 -5.77 -18.45
N VAL A 70 11.56 -4.80 -17.74
CA VAL A 70 11.78 -4.56 -16.31
C VAL A 70 11.16 -5.67 -15.46
N PRO A 71 11.95 -6.40 -14.63
CA PRO A 71 11.45 -7.49 -13.80
C PRO A 71 10.80 -6.98 -12.51
N ILE A 72 9.65 -7.56 -12.15
CA ILE A 72 8.88 -7.21 -10.94
C ILE A 72 8.26 -8.45 -10.29
N PHE A 73 7.80 -8.29 -9.04
CA PHE A 73 6.98 -9.28 -8.32
C PHE A 73 5.62 -8.66 -7.98
N LEU A 74 4.52 -9.32 -8.33
CA LEU A 74 3.17 -8.91 -7.94
C LEU A 74 2.98 -9.09 -6.42
N LYS A 75 2.04 -8.36 -5.84
CA LYS A 75 1.57 -8.65 -4.48
C LYS A 75 0.71 -9.91 -4.48
N ASP A 76 0.83 -10.74 -3.45
CA ASP A 76 0.01 -11.96 -3.27
C ASP A 76 -1.41 -11.64 -2.76
N LEU A 77 -2.00 -10.55 -3.22
CA LEU A 77 -3.36 -10.12 -2.90
C LEU A 77 -3.88 -9.14 -3.94
N GLY A 78 -4.98 -9.47 -4.60
CA GLY A 78 -5.72 -8.58 -5.49
C GLY A 78 -4.93 -8.14 -6.73
N GLN A 79 -3.99 -8.98 -7.18
CA GLN A 79 -3.19 -8.81 -8.40
C GLN A 79 -3.10 -10.17 -9.10
N GLU A 80 -4.26 -10.69 -9.48
CA GLU A 80 -4.39 -12.00 -10.07
C GLU A 80 -3.76 -12.07 -11.47
N GLN A 81 -3.04 -13.17 -11.75
CA GLN A 81 -2.51 -13.53 -13.07
C GLN A 81 -2.96 -14.95 -13.39
N ALA A 82 -3.70 -15.14 -14.48
CA ALA A 82 -4.30 -16.41 -14.85
C ALA A 82 -3.27 -17.56 -14.92
N GLY A 83 -3.60 -18.67 -14.29
CA GLY A 83 -2.75 -19.86 -14.21
C GLY A 83 -1.65 -19.80 -13.14
N GLU A 84 -1.48 -18.68 -12.43
CA GLU A 84 -0.46 -18.54 -11.40
C GLU A 84 -1.07 -18.66 -9.98
N PRO A 85 -0.29 -19.15 -8.98
CA PRO A 85 -0.77 -19.24 -7.61
C PRO A 85 -1.05 -17.87 -7.02
N SER A 86 -2.09 -17.79 -6.16
CA SER A 86 -2.44 -16.60 -5.39
C SER A 86 -3.07 -17.02 -4.08
N THR A 87 -2.33 -16.80 -2.97
CA THR A 87 -2.75 -17.32 -1.67
C THR A 87 -3.46 -16.28 -0.79
N ALA A 88 -3.36 -14.99 -1.13
CA ALA A 88 -3.80 -13.89 -0.27
C ALA A 88 -3.23 -14.00 1.17
N GLY A 89 -2.07 -14.67 1.34
CA GLY A 89 -1.48 -14.97 2.65
C GLY A 89 -2.29 -15.95 3.49
N SER A 90 -3.28 -16.64 2.92
CA SER A 90 -4.21 -17.52 3.64
C SER A 90 -3.99 -19.00 3.29
N ARG A 91 -4.05 -19.86 4.31
CA ARG A 91 -4.05 -21.32 4.13
C ARG A 91 -5.23 -21.80 3.29
N LEU A 92 -6.33 -21.07 3.29
CA LEU A 92 -7.54 -21.36 2.53
C LEU A 92 -7.27 -21.42 1.02
N PHE A 93 -6.35 -20.60 0.53
CA PHE A 93 -5.98 -20.48 -0.87
C PHE A 93 -4.62 -21.10 -1.21
N SER A 94 -4.06 -21.95 -0.34
CA SER A 94 -2.72 -22.52 -0.53
C SER A 94 -2.53 -23.31 -1.84
N SER A 95 -3.61 -23.86 -2.40
CA SER A 95 -3.63 -24.57 -3.70
C SER A 95 -4.37 -23.82 -4.81
N TYR A 96 -4.82 -22.59 -4.55
CA TYR A 96 -5.57 -21.82 -5.53
C TYR A 96 -4.66 -21.25 -6.62
N HIS A 97 -5.12 -21.35 -7.87
CA HIS A 97 -4.54 -20.70 -9.03
C HIS A 97 -5.58 -19.77 -9.65
N ALA A 98 -5.18 -18.55 -9.95
CA ALA A 98 -6.07 -17.56 -10.54
C ALA A 98 -6.60 -18.03 -11.89
N THR A 99 -7.89 -17.87 -12.11
CA THR A 99 -8.56 -18.27 -13.36
C THR A 99 -8.59 -17.15 -14.39
N GLU A 100 -8.37 -15.91 -13.95
CA GLU A 100 -8.41 -14.69 -14.76
C GLU A 100 -7.29 -13.74 -14.36
N THR A 101 -6.84 -12.89 -15.28
CA THR A 101 -5.85 -11.84 -15.01
C THR A 101 -6.54 -10.52 -14.72
N ASP A 102 -6.21 -9.87 -13.61
CA ASP A 102 -6.71 -8.55 -13.25
C ASP A 102 -6.31 -7.47 -14.27
N ASN A 103 -7.20 -6.48 -14.48
CA ASN A 103 -6.95 -5.38 -15.40
C ASN A 103 -5.70 -4.56 -15.03
N TYR A 104 -5.41 -4.46 -13.73
CA TYR A 104 -4.18 -3.85 -13.23
C TYR A 104 -2.93 -4.62 -13.70
N VAL A 105 -2.95 -5.94 -13.61
CA VAL A 105 -1.84 -6.82 -14.02
C VAL A 105 -1.68 -6.82 -15.55
N LYS A 106 -2.79 -6.94 -16.30
CA LYS A 106 -2.79 -6.80 -17.77
C LYS A 106 -2.10 -5.51 -18.19
N LYS A 107 -2.41 -4.41 -17.47
CA LYS A 107 -1.80 -3.11 -17.77
C LYS A 107 -0.30 -3.09 -17.50
N LEU A 108 0.19 -3.70 -16.43
CA LEU A 108 1.62 -3.83 -16.17
C LEU A 108 2.33 -4.63 -17.29
N GLU A 109 1.75 -5.74 -17.73
CA GLU A 109 2.27 -6.55 -18.84
C GLU A 109 2.31 -5.75 -20.16
N GLU A 110 1.25 -4.97 -20.46
CA GLU A 110 1.20 -4.07 -21.62
C GLU A 110 2.31 -3.01 -21.60
N LEU A 111 2.68 -2.52 -20.42
CA LEU A 111 3.75 -1.54 -20.22
C LEU A 111 5.15 -2.13 -20.38
N GLY A 112 5.28 -3.45 -20.49
CA GLY A 112 6.53 -4.15 -20.76
C GLY A 112 7.20 -4.76 -19.53
N PHE A 113 6.54 -4.78 -18.38
CA PHE A 113 7.06 -5.50 -17.22
C PHE A 113 7.08 -7.02 -17.43
N ILE A 114 8.04 -7.68 -16.80
CA ILE A 114 8.14 -9.14 -16.71
C ILE A 114 7.90 -9.56 -15.26
N ILE A 115 6.91 -10.42 -15.04
CA ILE A 115 6.50 -10.84 -13.71
C ILE A 115 7.28 -12.08 -13.30
N LEU A 116 7.97 -12.05 -12.15
CA LEU A 116 8.83 -13.13 -11.66
C LEU A 116 8.16 -14.00 -10.59
N GLY A 117 7.05 -13.58 -10.05
CA GLY A 117 6.35 -14.26 -8.97
C GLY A 117 5.58 -13.27 -8.08
N ARG A 118 5.40 -13.64 -6.79
CA ARG A 118 4.60 -12.85 -5.84
C ARG A 118 5.35 -12.50 -4.57
N SER A 119 5.09 -11.30 -4.06
CA SER A 119 5.59 -10.79 -2.79
C SER A 119 4.60 -11.03 -1.65
N SER A 120 5.13 -11.29 -0.46
CA SER A 120 4.37 -11.63 0.74
C SER A 120 3.45 -10.50 1.23
N THR A 121 2.31 -10.91 1.79
CA THR A 121 1.29 -10.07 2.43
C THR A 121 0.76 -10.79 3.68
N PRO A 122 0.23 -10.11 4.71
CA PRO A 122 -0.54 -10.78 5.75
C PRO A 122 -1.85 -11.33 5.20
N GLU A 123 -2.48 -12.24 5.92
CA GLU A 123 -3.74 -12.85 5.49
C GLU A 123 -4.76 -11.79 5.11
N PHE A 124 -5.28 -11.85 3.87
CA PHE A 124 -6.21 -10.90 3.24
C PHE A 124 -5.82 -9.41 3.36
N GLY A 125 -4.59 -9.12 3.71
CA GLY A 125 -4.12 -7.74 3.85
C GLY A 125 -4.64 -6.99 5.07
N PHE A 126 -5.19 -7.66 6.07
CA PHE A 126 -5.87 -7.04 7.21
C PHE A 126 -4.94 -6.40 8.24
N LYS A 127 -3.63 -6.66 8.18
CA LYS A 127 -2.66 -6.13 9.14
C LYS A 127 -1.74 -5.07 8.51
N ASN A 128 -1.23 -4.18 9.33
CA ASN A 128 -0.18 -3.21 8.98
C ASN A 128 1.26 -3.75 9.12
N ILE A 129 1.39 -5.05 9.36
CA ILE A 129 2.61 -5.86 9.32
C ILE A 129 2.39 -7.06 8.42
N SER A 130 3.44 -7.59 7.79
CA SER A 130 3.37 -8.80 6.95
C SER A 130 3.95 -9.98 7.70
N ASP A 131 3.06 -10.86 8.18
CA ASP A 131 3.38 -12.00 9.06
C ASP A 131 2.40 -13.16 8.89
N ALA A 132 1.93 -13.40 7.65
CA ALA A 132 1.02 -14.50 7.35
C ALA A 132 1.53 -15.84 7.90
N GLN A 133 0.68 -16.59 8.60
CA GLN A 133 1.08 -17.86 9.23
C GLN A 133 1.63 -18.87 8.24
N ILE A 134 1.13 -18.88 6.99
CA ILE A 134 1.58 -19.83 5.96
C ILE A 134 2.96 -19.51 5.38
N HIS A 135 3.41 -18.24 5.47
CA HIS A 135 4.66 -17.78 4.86
C HIS A 135 5.68 -17.28 5.87
N GLY A 136 5.24 -16.97 7.09
CA GLY A 136 6.07 -16.34 8.13
C GLY A 136 6.22 -14.82 7.93
N PRO A 137 6.91 -14.16 8.88
CA PRO A 137 7.08 -12.72 8.85
C PRO A 137 8.04 -12.26 7.75
N VAL A 138 7.75 -11.09 7.17
CA VAL A 138 8.67 -10.36 6.28
C VAL A 138 9.60 -9.50 7.12
N ASN A 139 10.88 -9.72 6.98
CA ASN A 139 11.90 -8.98 7.70
C ASN A 139 12.22 -7.65 7.03
N LEU A 140 12.41 -6.61 7.83
CA LEU A 140 12.97 -5.34 7.35
C LEU A 140 14.43 -5.58 6.90
N PRO A 141 14.83 -5.23 5.67
CA PRO A 141 16.18 -5.49 5.18
C PRO A 141 17.30 -4.86 6.01
N ASP A 142 17.08 -3.66 6.57
CA ASP A 142 18.05 -2.93 7.40
C ASP A 142 18.16 -3.52 8.81
N ASP A 143 17.08 -4.13 9.34
CA ASP A 143 17.04 -4.78 10.65
C ASP A 143 16.08 -5.97 10.67
N VAL A 144 16.60 -7.18 10.53
CA VAL A 144 15.80 -8.42 10.46
C VAL A 144 15.04 -8.77 11.75
N THR A 145 15.26 -8.06 12.85
CA THR A 145 14.47 -8.22 14.07
C THR A 145 13.14 -7.47 14.02
N ARG A 146 12.92 -6.71 12.94
CA ARG A 146 11.74 -5.88 12.71
C ARG A 146 10.97 -6.33 11.48
N ASN A 147 9.67 -6.01 11.48
CA ASN A 147 8.80 -6.30 10.34
C ASN A 147 8.89 -5.19 9.29
N ALA A 148 8.87 -5.55 8.01
CA ALA A 148 8.91 -4.61 6.89
C ALA A 148 7.62 -3.77 6.73
N GLY A 149 6.64 -3.96 7.61
CA GLY A 149 5.33 -3.30 7.52
C GLY A 149 4.34 -4.10 6.68
N GLY A 150 3.17 -3.51 6.45
CA GLY A 150 2.06 -4.18 5.77
C GLY A 150 0.97 -3.23 5.25
N SER A 151 0.14 -3.79 4.43
CA SER A 151 0.11 -5.19 3.99
C SER A 151 1.04 -5.49 2.80
N SER A 152 1.71 -4.50 2.18
CA SER A 152 2.66 -4.69 1.08
C SER A 152 4.12 -4.77 1.57
N GLY A 153 4.36 -5.48 2.69
CA GLY A 153 5.69 -5.59 3.29
C GLY A 153 6.68 -6.36 2.42
N GLY A 154 6.22 -7.44 1.78
CA GLY A 154 7.06 -8.18 0.82
C GLY A 154 7.51 -7.30 -0.34
N ALA A 155 6.60 -6.52 -0.94
CA ALA A 155 6.92 -5.56 -2.00
C ALA A 155 7.95 -4.51 -1.53
N ALA A 156 7.77 -3.95 -0.33
CA ALA A 156 8.70 -2.98 0.23
C ALA A 156 10.09 -3.57 0.47
N ALA A 157 10.17 -4.76 1.07
CA ALA A 157 11.43 -5.45 1.31
C ALA A 157 12.18 -5.79 0.01
N LEU A 158 11.47 -6.17 -1.06
CA LEU A 158 12.06 -6.42 -2.38
C LEU A 158 12.67 -5.16 -2.99
N VAL A 159 12.01 -4.02 -2.86
CA VAL A 159 12.51 -2.76 -3.41
C VAL A 159 13.68 -2.22 -2.58
N SER A 160 13.54 -2.16 -1.26
CA SER A 160 14.59 -1.62 -0.38
C SER A 160 15.86 -2.48 -0.38
N SER A 161 15.74 -3.81 -0.50
CA SER A 161 16.90 -4.72 -0.63
C SER A 161 17.56 -4.70 -2.00
N GLY A 162 16.97 -4.05 -3.01
CA GLY A 162 17.52 -3.97 -4.37
C GLY A 162 17.20 -5.17 -5.27
N ILE A 163 16.34 -6.11 -4.86
CA ILE A 163 15.90 -7.22 -5.70
C ILE A 163 15.03 -6.72 -6.86
N SER A 164 14.14 -5.79 -6.61
CA SER A 164 13.25 -5.23 -7.63
C SER A 164 13.41 -3.71 -7.68
N PRO A 165 13.39 -3.07 -8.87
CA PRO A 165 13.52 -1.62 -8.97
C PRO A 165 12.28 -0.88 -8.45
N LEU A 166 11.12 -1.47 -8.63
CA LEU A 166 9.82 -1.10 -8.06
C LEU A 166 8.99 -2.37 -7.83
N ALA A 167 7.96 -2.29 -7.00
CA ALA A 167 7.08 -3.44 -6.77
C ALA A 167 5.61 -3.02 -6.68
N PRO A 168 4.72 -3.67 -7.45
CA PRO A 168 3.27 -3.57 -7.30
C PRO A 168 2.80 -3.77 -5.86
N ALA A 169 1.84 -2.96 -5.44
CA ALA A 169 1.34 -2.91 -4.07
C ALA A 169 -0.12 -2.42 -4.04
N SER A 170 -0.80 -2.55 -2.91
CA SER A 170 -2.15 -2.03 -2.71
C SER A 170 -2.28 -1.32 -1.37
N ASP A 171 -3.22 -0.38 -1.28
CA ASP A 171 -3.44 0.47 -0.09
C ASP A 171 -4.93 0.60 0.20
N GLY A 172 -5.42 -0.14 1.20
CA GLY A 172 -6.80 -0.08 1.69
C GLY A 172 -6.96 0.70 3.00
N GLY A 173 -5.85 0.92 3.71
CA GLY A 173 -5.80 1.67 4.97
C GLY A 173 -4.39 2.20 5.28
N GLY A 174 -3.49 2.20 4.28
CA GLY A 174 -2.10 2.61 4.42
C GLY A 174 -1.09 1.60 3.88
N SER A 175 -1.55 0.53 3.26
CA SER A 175 -0.71 -0.63 2.92
C SER A 175 0.33 -0.42 1.79
N ILE A 176 0.38 0.74 1.15
CA ILE A 176 1.52 1.24 0.36
C ILE A 176 2.38 2.16 1.25
N ARG A 177 1.76 3.13 1.90
CA ARG A 177 2.43 4.22 2.61
C ARG A 177 3.16 3.76 3.87
N ILE A 178 2.54 2.88 4.65
CA ILE A 178 3.14 2.31 5.88
C ILE A 178 4.45 1.58 5.57
N PRO A 179 4.46 0.52 4.71
CA PRO A 179 5.72 -0.15 4.39
C PRO A 179 6.71 0.75 3.64
N ALA A 180 6.25 1.75 2.85
CA ALA A 180 7.14 2.76 2.27
C ALA A 180 7.90 3.52 3.36
N SER A 181 7.21 3.98 4.40
CA SER A 181 7.81 4.70 5.53
C SER A 181 8.88 3.86 6.24
N PHE A 182 8.59 2.59 6.54
CA PHE A 182 9.50 1.72 7.26
C PHE A 182 10.74 1.30 6.44
N ASN A 183 10.62 1.25 5.11
CA ASN A 183 11.68 0.77 4.23
C ASN A 183 12.44 1.88 3.49
N GLY A 184 12.19 3.16 3.79
CA GLY A 184 12.87 4.27 3.12
C GLY A 184 12.51 4.40 1.64
N LEU A 185 11.24 4.22 1.30
CA LEU A 185 10.73 4.22 -0.07
C LEU A 185 9.69 5.32 -0.30
N ILE A 186 9.39 5.58 -1.57
CA ILE A 186 8.27 6.40 -1.99
C ILE A 186 7.04 5.48 -2.10
N GLY A 187 5.95 5.85 -1.41
CA GLY A 187 4.69 5.14 -1.46
C GLY A 187 3.54 6.08 -1.80
N LEU A 188 3.06 6.06 -3.05
CA LEU A 188 1.93 6.87 -3.49
C LEU A 188 0.64 6.06 -3.47
N LYS A 189 -0.30 6.46 -2.64
CA LYS A 189 -1.71 6.07 -2.73
C LYS A 189 -2.43 7.03 -3.68
N LEU A 190 -2.91 6.53 -4.79
CA LEU A 190 -3.61 7.32 -5.80
C LEU A 190 -5.02 7.75 -5.36
N THR A 191 -5.57 8.74 -6.04
CA THR A 191 -7.00 9.04 -5.98
C THR A 191 -7.81 7.82 -6.42
N ARG A 192 -8.90 7.53 -5.71
CA ARG A 192 -9.88 6.50 -6.07
C ARG A 192 -10.35 6.70 -7.53
N GLY A 193 -10.30 5.64 -8.34
CA GLY A 193 -10.70 5.67 -9.74
C GLY A 193 -9.61 6.10 -10.74
N ARG A 194 -8.34 6.26 -10.31
CA ARG A 194 -7.23 6.68 -11.17
C ARG A 194 -6.70 5.58 -12.08
N ILE A 195 -6.69 4.33 -11.64
CA ILE A 195 -6.05 3.20 -12.31
C ILE A 195 -7.02 2.06 -12.58
N PRO A 196 -6.68 1.08 -13.44
CA PRO A 196 -7.55 -0.06 -13.74
C PRO A 196 -7.92 -0.86 -12.50
N VAL A 197 -9.18 -1.28 -12.43
CA VAL A 197 -9.74 -2.19 -11.43
C VAL A 197 -10.54 -3.31 -12.11
N GLY A 198 -10.86 -4.39 -11.38
CA GLY A 198 -11.59 -5.54 -11.94
C GLY A 198 -10.71 -6.47 -12.77
N PRO A 199 -11.29 -7.51 -13.41
CA PRO A 199 -12.75 -7.69 -13.61
C PRO A 199 -13.49 -8.30 -12.41
N SER A 200 -12.80 -8.96 -11.48
CA SER A 200 -13.44 -9.63 -10.35
C SER A 200 -14.15 -8.67 -9.38
N SER A 201 -13.62 -7.48 -9.18
CA SER A 201 -14.21 -6.43 -8.32
C SER A 201 -13.86 -5.03 -8.80
N PHE A 202 -14.88 -4.16 -8.90
CA PHE A 202 -14.74 -2.75 -9.24
C PHE A 202 -14.88 -1.81 -8.03
N ARG A 203 -15.18 -2.36 -6.83
CA ARG A 203 -15.47 -1.60 -5.61
C ARG A 203 -14.62 -2.01 -4.42
N GLY A 204 -13.44 -2.56 -4.58
CA GLY A 204 -12.63 -3.08 -3.47
C GLY A 204 -12.74 -2.21 -2.20
N TRP A 205 -13.40 -2.71 -1.15
CA TRP A 205 -13.74 -1.98 0.08
C TRP A 205 -14.42 -0.63 -0.19
N GLN A 206 -15.46 -0.63 -1.02
CA GLN A 206 -16.17 0.58 -1.46
C GLN A 206 -15.24 1.66 -2.06
N GLY A 207 -14.16 1.23 -2.69
CA GLY A 207 -13.14 2.08 -3.28
C GLY A 207 -12.12 2.66 -2.30
N ALA A 208 -12.10 2.22 -1.04
CA ALA A 208 -11.03 2.56 -0.11
C ALA A 208 -9.71 1.89 -0.52
N SER A 209 -9.77 0.68 -1.09
CA SER A 209 -8.59 -0.03 -1.59
C SER A 209 -8.23 0.41 -3.01
N VAL A 210 -6.97 0.80 -3.19
CA VAL A 210 -6.40 1.18 -4.49
C VAL A 210 -5.09 0.42 -4.73
N GLN A 211 -4.83 0.11 -6.01
CA GLN A 211 -3.57 -0.50 -6.44
C GLN A 211 -2.58 0.60 -6.84
N PHE A 212 -1.29 0.38 -6.66
CA PHE A 212 -0.20 1.10 -7.30
C PHE A 212 1.13 0.38 -7.05
N ALA A 213 2.23 1.11 -6.72
CA ALA A 213 3.53 0.51 -6.48
C ALA A 213 4.33 1.25 -5.40
N LEU A 214 5.34 0.58 -4.88
CA LEU A 214 6.45 1.13 -4.13
C LEU A 214 7.62 1.40 -5.08
N THR A 215 8.26 2.55 -4.96
CA THR A 215 9.35 2.99 -5.84
C THR A 215 10.51 3.59 -5.04
N LYS A 216 11.69 3.68 -5.68
CA LYS A 216 12.86 4.36 -5.10
C LYS A 216 12.94 5.84 -5.50
N THR A 217 12.44 6.18 -6.69
CA THR A 217 12.60 7.52 -7.28
C THR A 217 11.25 8.14 -7.64
N VAL A 218 11.18 9.46 -7.58
CA VAL A 218 10.00 10.21 -8.04
C VAL A 218 9.81 10.04 -9.55
N ARG A 219 10.90 9.88 -10.30
CA ARG A 219 10.85 9.63 -11.76
C ARG A 219 10.08 8.37 -12.10
N ASP A 220 10.36 7.25 -11.41
CA ASP A 220 9.61 6.01 -11.60
C ASP A 220 8.14 6.15 -11.21
N THR A 221 7.87 6.81 -10.08
CA THR A 221 6.50 7.06 -9.61
C THR A 221 5.69 7.86 -10.64
N LYS A 222 6.24 8.95 -11.19
CA LYS A 222 5.60 9.77 -12.23
C LYS A 222 5.36 8.97 -13.51
N ARG A 223 6.40 8.27 -14.00
CA ARG A 223 6.32 7.49 -15.23
C ARG A 223 5.27 6.38 -15.11
N LEU A 224 5.28 5.65 -13.99
CA LEU A 224 4.30 4.60 -13.75
C LEU A 224 2.88 5.17 -13.67
N LEU A 225 2.64 6.25 -12.90
CA LEU A 225 1.34 6.90 -12.82
C LEU A 225 0.84 7.32 -14.21
N TYR A 226 1.66 8.01 -14.98
CA TYR A 226 1.27 8.50 -16.30
C TYR A 226 0.77 7.37 -17.22
N HIS A 227 1.45 6.23 -17.23
CA HIS A 227 1.11 5.12 -18.10
C HIS A 227 0.02 4.19 -17.54
N MET A 228 -0.15 4.11 -16.21
CA MET A 228 -1.15 3.26 -15.56
C MET A 228 -2.54 3.88 -15.52
N GLN A 229 -2.67 5.20 -15.54
CA GLN A 229 -3.97 5.85 -15.36
C GLN A 229 -4.98 5.50 -16.45
N THR A 230 -6.24 5.37 -16.04
CA THR A 230 -7.36 5.02 -16.94
C THR A 230 -8.59 5.86 -16.65
N CYS A 231 -9.55 5.84 -17.58
CA CYS A 231 -10.94 6.23 -17.32
C CYS A 231 -11.80 5.03 -17.74
N GLN A 232 -12.24 4.26 -16.75
CA GLN A 232 -12.86 2.94 -16.93
C GLN A 232 -14.37 3.05 -16.68
N MET A 233 -15.19 2.93 -17.74
CA MET A 233 -16.62 3.24 -17.69
C MET A 233 -17.44 2.26 -16.83
N GLU A 234 -16.98 1.02 -16.68
CA GLU A 234 -17.60 0.02 -15.82
C GLU A 234 -17.29 0.21 -14.32
N SER A 235 -16.29 1.05 -14.00
CA SER A 235 -15.99 1.41 -12.63
C SER A 235 -17.00 2.44 -12.10
N PRO A 236 -17.48 2.29 -10.84
CA PRO A 236 -18.34 3.30 -10.22
C PRO A 236 -17.58 4.58 -9.84
N PHE A 237 -16.25 4.56 -9.90
CA PHE A 237 -15.39 5.70 -9.56
C PHE A 237 -14.65 6.15 -10.81
N LEU A 238 -15.13 7.22 -11.41
CA LEU A 238 -14.54 7.82 -12.62
C LEU A 238 -13.69 9.03 -12.25
N LEU A 239 -12.49 9.11 -12.82
CA LEU A 239 -11.58 10.23 -12.62
C LEU A 239 -10.91 10.59 -13.94
N PRO A 240 -10.91 11.88 -14.35
CA PRO A 240 -10.17 12.34 -15.53
C PRO A 240 -8.68 12.09 -15.40
N LYS A 241 -8.02 11.72 -16.51
CA LYS A 241 -6.57 11.53 -16.54
C LYS A 241 -5.84 12.85 -16.35
N LEU A 242 -4.72 12.79 -15.63
CA LEU A 242 -3.75 13.89 -15.59
C LEU A 242 -3.02 13.96 -16.94
N SER A 243 -2.83 15.17 -17.44
CA SER A 243 -2.03 15.41 -18.64
C SER A 243 -0.53 15.31 -18.31
N LYS A 244 0.30 15.06 -19.33
CA LYS A 244 1.75 15.11 -19.16
C LYS A 244 2.20 16.51 -18.68
N VAL A 245 1.57 17.55 -19.24
CA VAL A 245 1.85 18.94 -18.87
C VAL A 245 1.60 19.18 -17.39
N SER A 246 0.44 18.75 -16.83
CA SER A 246 0.13 18.95 -15.41
C SER A 246 1.10 18.21 -14.47
N LEU A 247 1.74 17.14 -14.92
CA LEU A 247 2.76 16.42 -14.15
C LEU A 247 4.16 17.07 -14.21
N GLU A 248 4.41 17.94 -15.18
CA GLU A 248 5.70 18.58 -15.44
C GLU A 248 5.71 20.09 -15.10
N GLU A 249 4.54 20.76 -15.08
CA GLU A 249 4.45 22.18 -14.79
C GLU A 249 4.87 22.51 -13.35
N ALA A 250 5.64 23.60 -13.22
CA ALA A 250 5.96 24.17 -11.92
C ALA A 250 4.69 24.68 -11.21
N VAL A 251 4.57 24.37 -9.94
CA VAL A 251 3.44 24.86 -9.12
C VAL A 251 3.79 26.19 -8.45
N ARG A 252 2.77 27.01 -8.22
CA ARG A 252 2.86 28.19 -7.37
C ARG A 252 3.26 27.83 -5.94
N PRO A 253 3.71 28.79 -5.11
CA PRO A 253 3.82 28.55 -3.68
C PRO A 253 2.52 27.98 -3.10
N LEU A 254 2.60 26.85 -2.40
CA LEU A 254 1.47 26.12 -1.83
C LEU A 254 1.29 26.48 -0.35
N LYS A 255 0.04 26.43 0.12
CA LYS A 255 -0.31 26.50 1.54
C LYS A 255 -0.39 25.09 2.11
N ILE A 256 0.44 24.77 3.09
CA ILE A 256 0.59 23.46 3.67
C ILE A 256 0.18 23.51 5.14
N ALA A 257 -0.83 22.74 5.52
CA ALA A 257 -1.18 22.52 6.92
C ALA A 257 -0.28 21.41 7.48
N LEU A 258 0.39 21.67 8.59
CA LEU A 258 1.23 20.71 9.32
C LEU A 258 0.50 20.24 10.58
N SER A 259 0.37 18.92 10.77
CA SER A 259 -0.05 18.35 12.04
C SER A 259 0.82 17.16 12.41
N THR A 260 1.28 17.12 13.66
CA THR A 260 2.00 16.00 14.26
C THR A 260 1.17 15.30 15.34
N VAL A 261 -0.09 15.71 15.51
CA VAL A 261 -1.01 15.13 16.51
C VAL A 261 -1.68 13.88 15.95
N SER A 262 -1.66 12.80 16.73
CA SER A 262 -2.37 11.57 16.36
C SER A 262 -3.89 11.83 16.23
N PRO A 263 -4.53 11.43 15.11
CA PRO A 263 -5.97 11.64 14.91
C PRO A 263 -6.85 10.82 15.86
N ILE A 264 -6.28 9.84 16.56
CA ILE A 264 -6.97 8.98 17.53
C ILE A 264 -6.50 9.23 18.99
N GLY A 265 -5.65 10.24 19.22
CA GLY A 265 -5.15 10.59 20.55
C GLY A 265 -3.96 9.77 21.05
N GLY A 266 -3.45 8.81 20.25
CA GLY A 266 -2.27 8.00 20.59
C GLY A 266 -0.97 8.82 20.59
N LYS A 267 0.11 8.21 21.07
CA LYS A 267 1.44 8.85 21.14
C LYS A 267 2.11 8.85 19.76
N VAL A 268 2.74 9.95 19.41
CA VAL A 268 3.63 10.07 18.25
C VAL A 268 5.07 10.22 18.77
N SER A 269 6.00 9.43 18.23
CA SER A 269 7.41 9.44 18.66
C SER A 269 8.09 10.76 18.31
N GLU A 270 9.11 11.11 19.09
CA GLU A 270 9.93 12.30 18.82
C GLU A 270 10.59 12.24 17.44
N SER A 271 10.98 11.05 16.99
CA SER A 271 11.55 10.82 15.66
C SER A 271 10.54 11.11 14.55
N ALA A 272 9.27 10.69 14.70
CA ALA A 272 8.23 10.97 13.70
C ALA A 272 7.86 12.47 13.66
N ILE A 273 7.84 13.13 14.82
CA ILE A 273 7.68 14.60 14.91
C ILE A 273 8.87 15.32 14.26
N ALA A 274 10.10 14.88 14.56
CA ALA A 274 11.33 15.44 13.97
C ALA A 274 11.37 15.28 12.45
N ALA A 275 10.98 14.10 11.93
CA ALA A 275 10.85 13.83 10.50
C ALA A 275 9.90 14.83 9.82
N THR A 276 8.72 15.04 10.42
CA THR A 276 7.69 15.92 9.87
C THR A 276 8.13 17.39 9.90
N LYS A 277 8.78 17.82 11.00
CA LYS A 277 9.35 19.17 11.10
C LYS A 277 10.54 19.38 10.15
N LYS A 278 11.34 18.35 9.86
CA LYS A 278 12.40 18.41 8.83
C LYS A 278 11.79 18.66 7.45
N ALA A 279 10.74 17.90 7.08
CA ALA A 279 10.03 18.10 5.83
C ALA A 279 9.40 19.51 5.74
N ALA A 280 8.77 19.98 6.80
CA ALA A 280 8.17 21.32 6.87
C ALA A 280 9.22 22.42 6.55
N ARG A 281 10.37 22.38 7.23
CA ARG A 281 11.47 23.33 6.97
C ARG A 281 12.00 23.26 5.55
N ALA A 282 12.11 22.06 4.98
CA ALA A 282 12.52 21.89 3.58
C ALA A 282 11.52 22.55 2.62
N LEU A 283 10.22 22.33 2.85
CA LEU A 283 9.15 22.93 2.04
C LEU A 283 9.10 24.45 2.17
N GLU A 284 9.36 25.02 3.36
CA GLU A 284 9.50 26.46 3.53
C GLU A 284 10.71 27.02 2.77
N THR A 285 11.86 26.34 2.80
CA THR A 285 13.05 26.70 2.04
C THR A 285 12.81 26.68 0.54
N LEU A 286 11.92 25.78 0.07
CA LEU A 286 11.48 25.68 -1.34
C LEU A 286 10.42 26.75 -1.70
N GLY A 287 10.04 27.62 -0.78
CA GLY A 287 9.15 28.77 -1.00
C GLY A 287 7.66 28.48 -0.76
N HIS A 288 7.31 27.36 -0.13
CA HIS A 288 5.95 27.05 0.28
C HIS A 288 5.63 27.66 1.65
N HIS A 289 4.34 27.81 1.98
CA HIS A 289 3.87 28.38 3.24
C HIS A 289 3.34 27.28 4.16
N VAL A 290 4.10 26.96 5.22
CA VAL A 290 3.70 25.94 6.19
C VAL A 290 3.03 26.58 7.40
N HIS A 291 1.87 26.06 7.79
CA HIS A 291 1.08 26.49 8.94
C HIS A 291 0.81 25.28 9.85
N GLU A 292 1.32 25.32 11.08
CA GLU A 292 0.99 24.30 12.08
C GLU A 292 -0.47 24.44 12.52
N ILE A 293 -1.21 23.33 12.51
CA ILE A 293 -2.61 23.25 12.96
C ILE A 293 -2.70 22.35 14.18
N SER A 294 -3.54 22.76 15.16
CA SER A 294 -3.76 22.01 16.40
C SER A 294 -4.75 20.87 16.23
N ASP A 295 -5.70 21.03 15.31
CA ASP A 295 -6.82 20.12 15.15
C ASP A 295 -6.69 19.31 13.86
N GLN A 296 -7.03 18.03 13.94
CA GLN A 296 -7.15 17.20 12.75
C GLN A 296 -8.41 17.61 11.95
N PRO A 297 -8.35 17.58 10.60
CA PRO A 297 -9.52 17.97 9.78
C PRO A 297 -10.73 17.03 9.95
N LEU A 298 -10.52 15.82 10.41
CA LEU A 298 -11.57 14.83 10.70
C LEU A 298 -11.39 14.23 12.09
N ASN A 299 -12.49 13.76 12.69
CA ASN A 299 -12.45 12.94 13.90
C ASN A 299 -11.92 11.54 13.57
N GLY A 300 -10.65 11.27 13.91
CA GLY A 300 -9.99 10.03 13.56
C GLY A 300 -10.60 8.79 14.21
N ILE A 301 -11.18 8.90 15.40
CA ILE A 301 -11.87 7.78 16.07
C ILE A 301 -13.10 7.38 15.25
N GLU A 302 -13.95 8.33 14.85
CA GLU A 302 -15.13 8.04 14.02
C GLU A 302 -14.74 7.49 12.64
N VAL A 303 -13.68 8.03 12.04
CA VAL A 303 -13.10 7.53 10.79
C VAL A 303 -12.76 6.06 10.94
N MET A 304 -12.03 5.68 11.99
CA MET A 304 -11.59 4.30 12.20
C MET A 304 -12.73 3.35 12.58
N GLN A 305 -13.70 3.80 13.38
CA GLN A 305 -14.88 2.98 13.67
C GLN A 305 -15.66 2.66 12.40
N SER A 306 -15.86 3.64 11.52
CA SER A 306 -16.53 3.42 10.22
C SER A 306 -15.72 2.49 9.30
N TYR A 307 -14.39 2.59 9.34
CA TYR A 307 -13.48 1.70 8.60
C TYR A 307 -13.61 0.24 9.05
N TYR A 308 -13.62 -0.03 10.36
CA TYR A 308 -13.76 -1.40 10.87
C TYR A 308 -15.14 -2.00 10.62
N ILE A 309 -16.21 -1.20 10.67
CA ILE A 309 -17.56 -1.64 10.27
C ILE A 309 -17.57 -2.05 8.79
N MET A 310 -17.03 -1.22 7.91
CA MET A 310 -16.92 -1.55 6.48
C MET A 310 -16.09 -2.82 6.28
N ASN A 311 -14.92 -2.89 6.89
CA ASN A 311 -14.02 -4.02 6.77
C ASN A 311 -14.69 -5.33 7.21
N SER A 312 -15.43 -5.31 8.33
CA SER A 312 -16.18 -6.47 8.83
C SER A 312 -17.26 -6.92 7.85
N VAL A 313 -18.07 -6.00 7.33
CA VAL A 313 -19.18 -6.33 6.40
C VAL A 313 -18.67 -6.83 5.06
N GLU A 314 -17.68 -6.17 4.46
CA GLU A 314 -17.07 -6.58 3.18
C GLU A 314 -16.38 -7.95 3.32
N THR A 315 -15.75 -8.22 4.47
CA THR A 315 -15.15 -9.51 4.76
C THR A 315 -16.21 -10.60 4.91
N ALA A 316 -17.31 -10.35 5.62
CA ALA A 316 -18.41 -11.31 5.72
C ALA A 316 -18.98 -11.65 4.33
N ALA A 317 -19.25 -10.66 3.50
CA ALA A 317 -19.76 -10.86 2.14
C ALA A 317 -18.77 -11.63 1.24
N MET A 318 -17.45 -11.40 1.41
CA MET A 318 -16.41 -12.16 0.73
C MET A 318 -16.44 -13.63 1.15
N PHE A 319 -16.52 -13.92 2.45
CA PHE A 319 -16.53 -15.29 2.95
C PHE A 319 -17.84 -16.01 2.63
N ASP A 320 -19.02 -15.35 2.62
CA ASP A 320 -20.26 -15.95 2.12
C ASP A 320 -20.10 -16.46 0.67
N SER A 321 -19.38 -15.71 -0.16
CA SER A 321 -19.10 -16.13 -1.54
C SER A 321 -18.13 -17.32 -1.60
N ILE A 322 -17.12 -17.34 -0.72
CA ILE A 322 -16.15 -18.45 -0.62
C ILE A 322 -16.86 -19.71 -0.10
N GLU A 323 -17.70 -19.61 0.92
CA GLU A 323 -18.51 -20.72 1.46
C GLU A 323 -19.42 -21.35 0.40
N ALA A 324 -20.07 -20.48 -0.39
CA ALA A 324 -20.89 -20.93 -1.52
C ALA A 324 -20.06 -21.70 -2.57
N GLY A 325 -18.84 -21.25 -2.85
CA GLY A 325 -17.92 -21.93 -3.78
C GLY A 325 -17.38 -23.25 -3.23
N LEU A 326 -17.15 -23.35 -1.93
CA LEU A 326 -16.66 -24.55 -1.26
C LEU A 326 -17.79 -25.56 -0.93
N GLY A 327 -19.05 -25.12 -0.90
CA GLY A 327 -20.21 -25.93 -0.50
C GLY A 327 -20.22 -26.28 0.98
N ARG A 328 -19.54 -25.51 1.84
CA ARG A 328 -19.51 -25.69 3.29
C ARG A 328 -19.29 -24.36 4.03
N GLU A 329 -19.70 -24.30 5.27
CA GLU A 329 -19.39 -23.19 6.16
C GLU A 329 -17.89 -23.17 6.53
N MET A 330 -17.38 -21.96 6.80
CA MET A 330 -16.03 -21.74 7.30
C MET A 330 -15.97 -21.98 8.80
N THR A 331 -14.82 -22.42 9.24
CA THR A 331 -14.51 -22.63 10.66
C THR A 331 -13.26 -21.80 11.04
N PHE A 332 -13.03 -21.67 12.33
CA PHE A 332 -11.82 -21.04 12.84
C PHE A 332 -10.53 -21.68 12.30
N GLU A 333 -10.54 -22.97 11.97
CA GLU A 333 -9.38 -23.69 11.44
C GLU A 333 -9.01 -23.29 9.99
N ASP A 334 -9.93 -22.63 9.27
CA ASP A 334 -9.72 -22.24 7.88
C ASP A 334 -8.87 -20.96 7.73
N MET A 335 -8.74 -20.14 8.80
CA MET A 335 -8.13 -18.81 8.72
C MET A 335 -7.39 -18.42 9.99
N GLU A 336 -6.71 -17.28 9.98
CA GLU A 336 -6.08 -16.70 11.17
C GLU A 336 -7.13 -16.10 12.12
N LEU A 337 -6.80 -16.02 13.42
CA LEU A 337 -7.70 -15.52 14.47
C LEU A 337 -8.28 -14.13 14.16
N MET A 338 -7.44 -13.21 13.65
CA MET A 338 -7.89 -11.86 13.33
C MET A 338 -8.88 -11.87 12.17
N THR A 339 -8.64 -12.66 11.15
CA THR A 339 -9.55 -12.85 10.01
C THR A 339 -10.88 -13.44 10.47
N TRP A 340 -10.84 -14.47 11.33
CA TRP A 340 -12.03 -15.05 11.92
C TRP A 340 -12.87 -14.02 12.68
N ALA A 341 -12.22 -13.21 13.51
CA ALA A 341 -12.91 -12.18 14.29
C ALA A 341 -13.60 -11.13 13.40
N ILE A 342 -12.90 -10.66 12.33
CA ILE A 342 -13.45 -9.72 11.36
C ILE A 342 -14.64 -10.34 10.62
N PHE A 343 -14.51 -11.57 10.14
CA PHE A 343 -15.60 -12.31 9.48
C PHE A 343 -16.84 -12.45 10.37
N GLN A 344 -16.68 -12.95 11.60
CA GLN A 344 -17.79 -13.12 12.54
C GLN A 344 -18.45 -11.79 12.91
N SER A 345 -17.67 -10.72 13.02
CA SER A 345 -18.20 -9.40 13.34
C SER A 345 -19.10 -8.86 12.21
N GLY A 346 -18.77 -9.14 10.95
CA GLY A 346 -19.55 -8.68 9.80
C GLY A 346 -20.94 -9.34 9.68
N GLN A 347 -21.08 -10.56 10.18
CA GLN A 347 -22.31 -11.36 10.07
C GLN A 347 -23.52 -10.73 10.80
N LYS A 348 -23.28 -9.92 11.84
CA LYS A 348 -24.35 -9.37 12.68
C LYS A 348 -24.60 -7.88 12.48
N ILE A 349 -23.79 -7.16 11.69
CA ILE A 349 -23.96 -5.72 11.47
C ILE A 349 -25.22 -5.47 10.63
N PRO A 350 -26.19 -4.68 11.12
CA PRO A 350 -27.41 -4.41 10.36
C PRO A 350 -27.10 -3.59 9.08
N ALA A 351 -27.73 -3.92 7.96
CA ALA A 351 -27.55 -3.23 6.67
C ALA A 351 -27.74 -1.71 6.75
N LYS A 352 -28.67 -1.23 7.63
CA LYS A 352 -28.87 0.22 7.87
C LYS A 352 -27.64 0.91 8.48
N ILE A 353 -26.82 0.21 9.26
CA ILE A 353 -25.57 0.74 9.84
C ILE A 353 -24.54 0.88 8.72
N TYR A 354 -24.39 -0.15 7.89
CA TYR A 354 -23.50 -0.11 6.74
C TYR A 354 -23.84 1.04 5.77
N SER A 355 -25.12 1.21 5.44
CA SER A 355 -25.58 2.34 4.62
C SER A 355 -25.25 3.70 5.24
N LYS A 356 -25.37 3.84 6.57
CA LYS A 356 -25.04 5.09 7.28
C LYS A 356 -23.55 5.42 7.21
N ILE A 357 -22.67 4.43 7.38
CA ILE A 357 -21.21 4.72 7.32
C ILE A 357 -20.76 5.12 5.92
N LEU A 358 -21.35 4.58 4.86
CA LEU A 358 -21.05 5.01 3.50
C LEU A 358 -21.45 6.48 3.27
N ALA A 359 -22.64 6.88 3.75
CA ALA A 359 -23.06 8.28 3.72
C ALA A 359 -22.14 9.19 4.59
N GLN A 360 -21.63 8.66 5.71
CA GLN A 360 -20.65 9.37 6.55
C GLN A 360 -19.32 9.57 5.82
N TRP A 361 -18.87 8.63 4.99
CA TRP A 361 -17.66 8.79 4.16
C TRP A 361 -17.83 9.92 3.13
N ASP A 362 -19.04 10.11 2.59
CA ASP A 362 -19.33 11.25 1.72
C ASP A 362 -19.19 12.58 2.49
N GLN A 363 -19.63 12.62 3.77
CA GLN A 363 -19.43 13.80 4.63
C GLN A 363 -17.95 14.04 4.95
N TYR A 364 -17.15 12.99 5.21
CA TYR A 364 -15.71 13.14 5.36
C TYR A 364 -15.06 13.68 4.08
N SER A 365 -15.48 13.20 2.93
CA SER A 365 -15.01 13.71 1.63
C SER A 365 -15.35 15.18 1.45
N HIS A 366 -16.56 15.61 1.84
CA HIS A 366 -16.98 17.01 1.81
C HIS A 366 -16.16 17.89 2.76
N GLN A 367 -15.95 17.44 4.01
CA GLN A 367 -15.13 18.17 4.98
C GLN A 367 -13.69 18.35 4.47
N MET A 368 -13.10 17.31 3.87
CA MET A 368 -11.76 17.43 3.28
C MET A 368 -11.74 18.32 2.03
N THR A 369 -12.81 18.39 1.25
CA THR A 369 -12.92 19.36 0.16
C THR A 369 -12.89 20.80 0.69
N ASN A 370 -13.65 21.10 1.74
CA ASN A 370 -13.64 22.42 2.38
C ASN A 370 -12.27 22.74 3.00
N PHE A 371 -11.60 21.75 3.62
CA PHE A 371 -10.24 21.93 4.13
C PHE A 371 -9.27 22.36 3.01
N HIS A 372 -9.38 21.76 1.83
CA HIS A 372 -8.54 22.07 0.69
C HIS A 372 -8.91 23.38 -0.05
N GLU A 373 -9.97 24.07 0.33
CA GLU A 373 -10.19 25.46 -0.08
C GLU A 373 -9.20 26.42 0.60
N THR A 374 -8.70 26.05 1.78
CA THR A 374 -7.75 26.87 2.57
C THR A 374 -6.31 26.37 2.40
N TYR A 375 -6.08 25.05 2.43
CA TYR A 375 -4.77 24.43 2.36
C TYR A 375 -4.66 23.51 1.16
N ASP A 376 -3.62 23.66 0.37
CA ASP A 376 -3.36 22.78 -0.79
C ASP A 376 -2.98 21.36 -0.35
N ILE A 377 -2.23 21.26 0.76
CA ILE A 377 -1.64 20.01 1.28
C ILE A 377 -1.85 19.89 2.78
N LEU A 378 -2.10 18.67 3.23
CA LEU A 378 -1.96 18.26 4.63
C LEU A 378 -0.66 17.47 4.79
N LEU A 379 0.26 17.93 5.62
CA LEU A 379 1.52 17.27 5.98
C LEU A 379 1.40 16.65 7.38
N THR A 380 1.64 15.33 7.48
CA THR A 380 1.64 14.58 8.74
C THR A 380 2.81 13.60 8.77
N PRO A 381 3.13 12.98 9.92
CA PRO A 381 3.85 11.72 9.90
C PRO A 381 3.11 10.70 9.02
N THR A 382 3.81 9.77 8.36
CA THR A 382 3.15 8.61 7.72
C THR A 382 2.70 7.62 8.79
N VAL A 383 3.56 7.39 9.78
CA VAL A 383 3.39 6.45 10.90
C VAL A 383 3.84 7.13 12.19
N ALA A 384 3.41 6.62 13.34
CA ALA A 384 3.72 7.25 14.64
C ALA A 384 5.11 6.88 15.16
N ASP A 385 5.72 5.80 14.69
CA ASP A 385 7.07 5.38 15.09
C ASP A 385 7.74 4.53 14.00
N VAL A 386 9.00 4.14 14.18
CA VAL A 386 9.79 3.28 13.28
C VAL A 386 9.19 1.88 13.13
N ALA A 387 9.71 1.09 12.19
CA ALA A 387 9.27 -0.28 11.93
C ALA A 387 9.16 -1.10 13.25
N PRO A 388 8.03 -1.79 13.51
CA PRO A 388 7.82 -2.53 14.75
C PRO A 388 8.67 -3.80 14.78
N LYS A 389 9.03 -4.23 15.99
CA LYS A 389 9.67 -5.54 16.21
C LYS A 389 8.69 -6.67 15.93
N HIS A 390 9.22 -7.83 15.53
CA HIS A 390 8.39 -9.03 15.42
C HIS A 390 7.71 -9.34 16.77
N GLY A 391 6.40 -9.69 16.71
CA GLY A 391 5.61 -10.00 17.91
C GLY A 391 5.17 -8.78 18.75
N GLN A 392 5.50 -7.55 18.35
CA GLN A 392 5.18 -6.35 19.12
C GLN A 392 3.68 -6.15 19.37
N PHE A 393 2.83 -6.57 18.44
CA PHE A 393 1.36 -6.45 18.53
C PHE A 393 0.69 -7.77 18.90
N ALA A 394 1.36 -8.60 19.69
CA ALA A 394 0.80 -9.89 20.15
C ALA A 394 -0.40 -9.66 21.08
N LEU A 395 -1.52 -10.31 20.75
CA LEU A 395 -2.76 -10.20 21.52
C LEU A 395 -2.68 -10.93 22.84
N SER A 396 -3.27 -10.38 23.90
CA SER A 396 -3.39 -11.05 25.20
C SER A 396 -4.20 -12.36 25.10
N ALA A 397 -3.91 -13.35 25.95
CA ALA A 397 -4.62 -14.61 25.97
C ALA A 397 -6.15 -14.43 26.20
N ASN A 398 -6.54 -13.44 27.02
CA ASN A 398 -7.93 -13.12 27.26
C ASN A 398 -8.62 -12.61 25.98
N LEU A 399 -8.01 -11.67 25.28
CA LEU A 399 -8.55 -11.15 24.02
C LEU A 399 -8.61 -12.23 22.96
N GLN A 400 -7.55 -13.05 22.81
CA GLN A 400 -7.57 -14.19 21.89
C GLN A 400 -8.76 -15.13 22.15
N ASN A 401 -9.07 -15.42 23.44
CA ASN A 401 -10.21 -16.25 23.80
C ASN A 401 -11.55 -15.59 23.42
N GLN A 402 -11.70 -14.29 23.65
CA GLN A 402 -12.92 -13.55 23.25
C GLN A 402 -13.10 -13.52 21.72
N LEU A 403 -12.00 -13.32 20.96
CA LEU A 403 -12.04 -13.32 19.49
C LEU A 403 -12.40 -14.69 18.90
N LYS A 404 -12.00 -15.79 19.54
CA LYS A 404 -12.44 -17.16 19.14
C LYS A 404 -13.96 -17.35 19.29
N HIS A 405 -14.55 -16.69 20.29
CA HIS A 405 -15.97 -16.78 20.62
C HIS A 405 -16.78 -15.56 20.16
N MET A 406 -16.34 -14.88 19.09
CA MET A 406 -17.01 -13.68 18.57
C MET A 406 -18.50 -13.88 18.32
N ALA A 407 -18.92 -15.06 17.90
CA ALA A 407 -20.32 -15.39 17.63
C ALA A 407 -21.25 -15.25 18.86
N ASP A 408 -20.71 -15.31 20.08
CA ASP A 408 -21.50 -15.22 21.32
C ASP A 408 -21.89 -13.77 21.67
N PHE A 409 -21.25 -12.78 21.06
CA PHE A 409 -21.49 -11.37 21.34
C PHE A 409 -22.46 -10.72 20.33
N ASP A 410 -23.11 -9.63 20.74
CA ASP A 410 -23.84 -8.75 19.82
C ASP A 410 -22.89 -7.89 18.98
N TRP A 411 -23.39 -7.29 17.90
CA TRP A 411 -22.54 -6.57 16.95
C TRP A 411 -21.83 -5.34 17.58
N PRO A 412 -22.39 -4.55 18.52
CA PRO A 412 -21.65 -3.48 19.16
C PRO A 412 -20.45 -4.00 19.95
N LYS A 413 -20.62 -5.08 20.73
CA LYS A 413 -19.53 -5.69 21.49
C LYS A 413 -18.48 -6.33 20.57
N GLN A 414 -18.89 -6.92 19.47
CA GLN A 414 -17.97 -7.41 18.45
C GLN A 414 -17.09 -6.27 17.89
N GLN A 415 -17.65 -5.09 17.60
CA GLN A 415 -16.89 -3.94 17.12
C GLN A 415 -15.95 -3.36 18.19
N GLU A 416 -16.30 -3.38 19.47
CA GLU A 416 -15.36 -3.06 20.57
C GLU A 416 -14.17 -4.01 20.59
N LEU A 417 -14.40 -5.33 20.42
CA LEU A 417 -13.32 -6.32 20.34
C LEU A 417 -12.45 -6.17 19.09
N ILE A 418 -13.04 -5.79 17.94
CA ILE A 418 -12.27 -5.45 16.74
C ILE A 418 -11.40 -4.22 17.00
N TRP A 419 -11.92 -3.20 17.66
CA TRP A 419 -11.11 -2.04 18.06
C TRP A 419 -9.94 -2.44 18.96
N GLU A 420 -10.22 -3.22 20.02
CA GLU A 420 -9.19 -3.69 20.96
C GLU A 420 -8.13 -4.56 20.26
N MET A 421 -8.55 -5.41 19.31
CA MET A 421 -7.65 -6.26 18.52
C MET A 421 -6.63 -5.46 17.70
N PHE A 422 -7.02 -4.29 17.20
CA PHE A 422 -6.16 -3.44 16.38
C PHE A 422 -5.50 -2.29 17.16
N ALA A 423 -5.87 -2.04 18.42
CA ALA A 423 -5.51 -0.82 19.14
C ALA A 423 -4.02 -0.49 19.10
N ASP A 424 -3.14 -1.43 19.50
CA ASP A 424 -1.69 -1.21 19.52
C ASP A 424 -1.13 -0.93 18.12
N SER A 425 -1.58 -1.66 17.13
CA SER A 425 -1.12 -1.50 15.73
C SER A 425 -1.71 -0.24 15.08
N LEU A 426 -2.91 0.17 15.48
CA LEU A 426 -3.53 1.42 15.04
C LEU A 426 -2.81 2.64 15.66
N ASP A 427 -2.44 2.59 16.93
CA ASP A 427 -1.64 3.65 17.57
C ASP A 427 -0.30 3.85 16.84
N TRP A 428 0.25 2.77 16.27
CA TRP A 428 1.49 2.82 15.47
C TRP A 428 1.31 3.43 14.07
N THR A 429 0.13 3.31 13.48
CA THR A 429 -0.16 3.75 12.10
C THR A 429 -1.48 4.52 11.96
N PRO A 430 -1.70 5.62 12.73
CA PRO A 430 -3.00 6.26 12.84
C PRO A 430 -3.33 7.24 11.69
N PHE A 431 -2.34 7.60 10.84
CA PHE A 431 -2.45 8.74 9.92
C PHE A 431 -2.96 8.38 8.51
N THR A 432 -2.98 7.11 8.13
CA THR A 432 -3.11 6.73 6.72
C THR A 432 -4.55 6.51 6.25
N GLN A 433 -5.44 6.04 7.11
CA GLN A 433 -6.78 5.54 6.74
C GLN A 433 -7.71 6.64 6.21
N GLN A 434 -7.58 7.86 6.70
CA GLN A 434 -8.38 9.01 6.26
C GLN A 434 -8.38 9.16 4.74
N ALA A 435 -7.21 9.09 4.09
CA ALA A 435 -7.10 9.24 2.64
C ALA A 435 -7.76 8.10 1.85
N ASN A 436 -7.91 6.91 2.45
CA ASN A 436 -8.64 5.79 1.86
C ASN A 436 -10.14 6.04 1.84
N LEU A 437 -10.71 6.44 2.99
CA LEU A 437 -12.15 6.68 3.12
C LEU A 437 -12.60 7.87 2.27
N THR A 438 -11.85 8.95 2.31
CA THR A 438 -12.14 10.16 1.52
C THR A 438 -11.82 10.01 0.03
N GLY A 439 -11.03 9.00 -0.35
CA GLY A 439 -10.60 8.76 -1.74
C GLY A 439 -9.54 9.72 -2.26
N GLN A 440 -8.88 10.48 -1.38
CA GLN A 440 -7.83 11.44 -1.72
C GLN A 440 -6.52 10.76 -2.11
N PRO A 441 -5.64 11.39 -2.92
CA PRO A 441 -4.28 10.93 -3.12
C PRO A 441 -3.42 11.30 -1.91
N SER A 442 -2.46 10.43 -1.58
CA SER A 442 -1.54 10.66 -0.47
C SER A 442 -0.21 9.95 -0.74
N ILE A 443 0.91 10.61 -0.46
CA ILE A 443 2.25 10.09 -0.69
C ILE A 443 3.07 10.03 0.59
N SER A 444 3.75 8.91 0.84
CA SER A 444 4.78 8.80 1.86
C SER A 444 6.15 9.01 1.23
N LEU A 445 6.95 9.90 1.82
CA LEU A 445 8.29 10.27 1.33
C LEU A 445 9.37 9.96 2.39
N PRO A 446 10.51 9.37 2.02
CA PRO A 446 11.54 8.91 2.94
C PRO A 446 12.48 10.04 3.37
N VAL A 447 12.06 10.87 4.32
CA VAL A 447 12.79 12.11 4.67
C VAL A 447 13.68 11.99 5.90
N TYR A 448 13.61 10.90 6.66
CA TYR A 448 14.29 10.81 7.95
C TYR A 448 14.77 9.39 8.26
N ARG A 449 15.94 9.32 8.90
CA ARG A 449 16.41 8.13 9.62
C ARG A 449 16.67 8.53 11.06
N ASP A 450 16.29 7.64 11.99
CA ASP A 450 16.57 7.86 13.41
C ASP A 450 18.04 7.56 13.75
N GLU A 451 18.41 7.67 15.02
CA GLU A 451 19.78 7.42 15.50
C GLU A 451 20.23 5.95 15.30
N GLN A 452 19.30 5.02 15.11
CA GLN A 452 19.55 3.61 14.82
C GLN A 452 19.63 3.33 13.30
N GLY A 453 19.42 4.35 12.45
CA GLY A 453 19.37 4.23 11.01
C GLY A 453 18.04 3.74 10.45
N LEU A 454 16.99 3.64 11.29
CA LEU A 454 15.67 3.21 10.87
C LEU A 454 14.92 4.34 10.17
N SER A 455 14.28 4.02 9.06
CA SER A 455 13.57 4.99 8.23
C SER A 455 12.23 5.42 8.83
N LEU A 456 11.89 6.70 8.65
CA LEU A 456 10.59 7.30 8.89
C LEU A 456 10.18 8.20 7.73
N GLY A 457 9.03 7.89 7.16
CA GLY A 457 8.41 8.70 6.11
C GLY A 457 7.50 9.78 6.68
N VAL A 458 7.32 10.83 5.89
CA VAL A 458 6.26 11.82 6.10
C VAL A 458 5.20 11.69 5.02
N GLN A 459 3.97 12.04 5.34
CA GLN A 459 2.84 11.92 4.45
C GLN A 459 2.36 13.30 3.98
N LEU A 460 2.21 13.46 2.67
CA LEU A 460 1.54 14.59 2.05
C LEU A 460 0.21 14.11 1.46
N THR A 461 -0.89 14.76 1.81
CA THR A 461 -2.23 14.46 1.28
C THR A 461 -2.79 15.69 0.58
N ALA A 462 -3.31 15.52 -0.65
CA ALA A 462 -3.88 16.58 -1.46
C ALA A 462 -5.38 16.36 -1.72
N ALA A 463 -6.03 17.32 -2.35
CA ALA A 463 -7.41 17.17 -2.85
C ALA A 463 -7.48 16.04 -3.89
N LYS A 464 -8.67 15.45 -4.07
CA LYS A 464 -8.89 14.40 -5.09
C LYS A 464 -8.43 14.86 -6.48
N GLY A 465 -7.73 13.98 -7.17
CA GLY A 465 -7.22 14.23 -8.51
C GLY A 465 -5.92 15.03 -8.59
N ARG A 466 -5.36 15.46 -7.44
CA ARG A 466 -4.18 16.34 -7.38
C ARG A 466 -2.89 15.58 -7.05
N GLU A 467 -2.68 14.42 -7.65
CA GLU A 467 -1.39 13.72 -7.60
C GLU A 467 -0.25 14.56 -8.19
N ASP A 468 -0.57 15.46 -9.13
CA ASP A 468 0.36 16.43 -9.72
C ASP A 468 1.08 17.26 -8.64
N LEU A 469 0.36 17.81 -7.67
CA LEU A 469 0.94 18.59 -6.56
C LEU A 469 1.85 17.73 -5.69
N LEU A 470 1.40 16.51 -5.34
CA LEU A 470 2.20 15.59 -4.52
C LEU A 470 3.52 15.23 -5.19
N LEU A 471 3.47 14.91 -6.48
CA LEU A 471 4.64 14.51 -7.26
C LEU A 471 5.58 15.68 -7.52
N HIS A 472 5.04 16.89 -7.67
CA HIS A 472 5.86 18.09 -7.79
C HIS A 472 6.66 18.38 -6.51
N LEU A 473 5.98 18.36 -5.34
CA LEU A 473 6.65 18.52 -4.05
C LEU A 473 7.68 17.42 -3.80
N ALA A 474 7.33 16.17 -4.11
CA ALA A 474 8.24 15.04 -3.99
C ALA A 474 9.50 15.23 -4.84
N GLN A 475 9.35 15.72 -6.08
CA GLN A 475 10.47 16.00 -6.97
C GLN A 475 11.37 17.11 -6.44
N GLN A 476 10.79 18.23 -5.99
CA GLN A 476 11.57 19.31 -5.40
C GLN A 476 12.38 18.84 -4.18
N MET A 477 11.75 18.02 -3.31
CA MET A 477 12.43 17.46 -2.14
C MET A 477 13.53 16.47 -2.52
N GLU A 478 13.33 15.64 -3.55
CA GLU A 478 14.32 14.69 -4.07
C GLU A 478 15.53 15.45 -4.66
N GLU A 479 15.29 16.45 -5.53
CA GLU A 479 16.32 17.28 -6.17
C GLU A 479 17.16 18.07 -5.15
N CYS A 480 16.56 18.49 -4.04
CA CYS A 480 17.24 19.17 -2.93
C CYS A 480 17.84 18.20 -1.90
N SER A 481 17.91 16.90 -2.20
CA SER A 481 18.50 15.87 -1.32
C SER A 481 17.88 15.85 0.09
N VAL A 482 16.58 16.08 0.20
CA VAL A 482 15.83 16.00 1.46
C VAL A 482 15.62 14.56 1.89
N PHE A 483 15.53 13.63 0.93
CA PHE A 483 15.40 12.19 1.18
C PHE A 483 16.65 11.62 1.85
N SER A 484 16.46 10.62 2.73
CA SER A 484 17.49 10.05 3.60
C SER A 484 17.73 8.55 3.37
#